data_c26023a603f5a6a033cbfb46d0106e7f
#
_entry.id   c26023a603f5a6a033cbfb46d0106e7f
#
_cell.length_a   1.000
_cell.length_b   1.000
_cell.length_c   1.000
_cell.angle_alpha   90.00
_cell.angle_beta   90.00
_cell.angle_gamma   90.00
#
_symmetry.space_group_name_H-M   'P 1'
#
loop_
_entity.id
_entity.type
_entity.pdbx_description
1 polymer ?
#
loop_
_entity_poly.entity_id
_entity_poly.type
_entity_poly.pdbx_seq_one_letter_code
_entity_poly.pdbx_strand_id
1 'polypeptide(L)' 'MANGTVKWFNDDKGYGFIEVEGGGKDAFVHVNGLAPGTRIAEGDKVTFDLEEGQKGPQAANVTVA' A
#
# COMPACT_ATOMS: atom_id res chain seq x y z
N MET A 1 -8.01 -4.55 -9.34
CA MET A 1 -6.74 -4.24 -8.65
C MET A 1 -6.32 -2.82 -8.98
N ALA A 2 -5.78 -2.14 -8.00
CA ALA A 2 -5.27 -0.80 -8.20
C ALA A 2 -3.76 -0.82 -8.29
N ASN A 3 -3.20 0.20 -8.91
CA ASN A 3 -1.76 0.37 -9.01
C ASN A 3 -1.35 1.61 -8.26
N GLY A 4 -0.16 1.60 -7.71
CA GLY A 4 0.35 2.77 -7.02
C GLY A 4 1.84 2.70 -6.79
N THR A 5 2.35 3.75 -6.15
CA THR A 5 3.75 3.84 -5.78
C THR A 5 3.84 4.11 -4.28
N VAL A 6 4.70 3.39 -3.60
CA VAL A 6 4.87 3.56 -2.15
C VAL A 6 5.47 4.93 -1.89
N LYS A 7 4.76 5.76 -1.14
CA LYS A 7 5.28 7.07 -0.72
C LYS A 7 6.31 6.91 0.36
N TRP A 8 5.99 6.10 1.36
CA TRP A 8 6.93 5.74 2.41
C TRP A 8 6.36 4.52 3.14
N PHE A 9 7.23 3.78 3.78
CA PHE A 9 6.84 2.63 4.58
C PHE A 9 7.79 2.52 5.77
N ASN A 10 7.23 2.38 6.95
CA ASN A 10 8.01 2.26 8.18
C ASN A 10 8.00 0.80 8.62
N ASP A 11 9.12 0.11 8.43
CA ASP A 11 9.26 -1.30 8.79
C ASP A 11 9.12 -1.53 10.28
N ASP A 12 9.59 -0.59 11.10
CA ASP A 12 9.54 -0.73 12.55
C ASP A 12 8.11 -0.68 13.06
N LYS A 13 7.30 0.19 12.50
CA LYS A 13 5.91 0.34 12.89
C LYS A 13 4.98 -0.53 12.07
N GLY A 14 5.44 -0.99 10.92
CA GLY A 14 4.69 -1.91 10.08
C GLY A 14 3.58 -1.27 9.27
N TYR A 15 3.72 -0.01 8.87
CA TYR A 15 2.72 0.64 8.04
C TYR A 15 3.34 1.74 7.18
N GLY A 16 2.56 2.17 6.20
CA GLY A 16 2.97 3.24 5.31
C GLY A 16 1.82 3.71 4.45
N PHE A 17 2.15 4.45 3.40
CA PHE A 17 1.15 4.98 2.47
C PHE A 17 1.59 4.75 1.04
N ILE A 18 0.60 4.49 0.20
CA ILE A 18 0.78 4.28 -1.24
C ILE A 18 0.05 5.40 -1.96
N GLU A 19 0.75 6.06 -2.87
CA GLU A 19 0.12 7.02 -3.76
C GLU A 19 -0.58 6.25 -4.88
N VAL A 20 -1.91 6.33 -4.90
CA VAL A 20 -2.72 5.58 -5.87
C VAL A 20 -2.59 6.21 -7.24
N GLU A 21 -2.30 5.38 -8.23
CA GLU A 21 -2.19 5.84 -9.61
C GLU A 21 -3.54 6.36 -10.10
N GLY A 22 -3.49 7.46 -10.84
CA GLY A 22 -4.72 8.10 -11.32
C GLY A 22 -5.23 9.20 -10.41
N GLY A 23 -4.54 9.45 -9.31
CA GLY A 23 -4.92 10.51 -8.37
C GLY A 23 -5.82 10.02 -7.27
N GLY A 24 -6.26 10.95 -6.44
CA GLY A 24 -7.11 10.63 -5.30
C GLY A 24 -6.31 10.60 -4.01
N LYS A 25 -6.90 9.99 -3.00
CA LYS A 25 -6.29 9.91 -1.67
C LYS A 25 -5.26 8.80 -1.62
N ASP A 26 -4.23 9.00 -0.80
CA ASP A 26 -3.26 7.96 -0.56
C ASP A 26 -3.93 6.79 0.15
N ALA A 27 -3.50 5.58 -0.18
CA ALA A 27 -4.01 4.37 0.47
C ALA A 27 -3.11 4.00 1.63
N PHE A 28 -3.72 3.75 2.79
CA PHE A 28 -2.99 3.25 3.94
C PHE A 28 -2.63 1.79 3.72
N VAL A 29 -1.40 1.42 4.03
CA VAL A 29 -0.96 0.02 3.93
C VAL A 29 -0.35 -0.40 5.26
N HIS A 30 -0.76 -1.57 5.74
CA HIS A 30 -0.22 -2.18 6.95
C HIS A 30 0.51 -3.46 6.56
N VAL A 31 1.48 -3.86 7.38
CA VAL A 31 2.26 -5.07 7.10
C VAL A 31 1.35 -6.29 6.89
N ASN A 32 0.23 -6.33 7.59
CA ASN A 32 -0.74 -7.42 7.42
C ASN A 32 -1.49 -7.35 6.08
N GLY A 33 -1.45 -6.21 5.41
CA GLY A 33 -2.07 -6.06 4.10
C GLY A 33 -1.15 -6.42 2.95
N LEU A 34 0.09 -6.78 3.23
CA LEU A 34 1.00 -7.25 2.21
C LEU A 34 0.74 -8.72 1.92
N ALA A 35 0.89 -9.12 0.65
CA ALA A 35 0.80 -10.52 0.30
C ALA A 35 1.95 -11.28 0.98
N PRO A 36 1.77 -12.57 1.28
CA PRO A 36 2.83 -13.35 1.94
C PRO A 36 4.15 -13.24 1.19
N GLY A 37 5.21 -12.95 1.91
CA GLY A 37 6.54 -12.83 1.34
C GLY A 37 6.84 -11.52 0.64
N THR A 38 5.88 -10.60 0.63
CA THR A 38 6.05 -9.31 -0.05
C THR A 38 6.67 -8.30 0.90
N ARG A 39 7.68 -7.57 0.40
CA ARG A 39 8.27 -6.44 1.09
C ARG A 39 8.23 -5.23 0.17
N ILE A 40 7.90 -4.09 0.74
CA ILE A 40 7.84 -2.85 -0.02
C ILE A 40 8.70 -1.78 0.64
N ALA A 41 9.13 -0.82 -0.17
CA ALA A 41 9.94 0.30 0.29
C ALA A 41 9.53 1.53 -0.47
N GLU A 42 9.98 2.68 0.00
CA GLU A 42 9.71 3.96 -0.65
C GLU A 42 10.10 3.92 -2.12
N GLY A 43 9.17 4.32 -2.97
CA GLY A 43 9.40 4.38 -4.41
C GLY A 43 9.04 3.11 -5.17
N ASP A 44 8.72 2.03 -4.47
CA ASP A 44 8.34 0.78 -5.14
C ASP A 44 6.98 0.91 -5.80
N LYS A 45 6.86 0.32 -6.98
CA LYS A 45 5.57 0.23 -7.66
C LYS A 45 4.88 -1.05 -7.23
N VAL A 46 3.61 -0.92 -6.88
CA VAL A 46 2.85 -2.03 -6.29
C VAL A 46 1.48 -2.12 -6.93
N THR A 47 0.90 -3.32 -6.84
CA THR A 47 -0.51 -3.55 -7.15
C THR A 47 -1.20 -4.02 -5.88
N PHE A 48 -2.46 -3.67 -5.73
CA PHE A 48 -3.20 -3.97 -4.50
C PHE A 48 -4.69 -3.86 -4.73
N ASP A 49 -5.46 -4.39 -3.78
CA ASP A 49 -6.91 -4.20 -3.74
C ASP A 49 -7.21 -3.01 -2.83
N LEU A 50 -7.98 -2.05 -3.35
CA LEU A 50 -8.34 -0.87 -2.59
C LEU A 50 -9.61 -1.16 -1.81
N GLU A 51 -9.54 -0.98 -0.50
CA GLU A 51 -10.67 -1.23 0.41
C GLU A 51 -10.92 -0.02 1.28
N GLU A 52 -12.13 0.06 1.83
CA GLU A 52 -12.45 1.07 2.82
C GLU A 52 -12.03 0.58 4.20
N GLY A 53 -11.13 1.32 4.84
CA GLY A 53 -10.67 1.02 6.18
C GLY A 53 -11.16 2.07 7.16
N GLN A 54 -10.81 1.89 8.43
CA GLN A 54 -11.20 2.84 9.48
C GLN A 54 -10.56 4.21 9.27
N LYS A 55 -9.39 4.25 8.65
CA LYS A 55 -8.66 5.49 8.41
C LYS A 55 -8.83 6.02 6.98
N GLY A 56 -9.77 5.45 6.23
CA GLY A 56 -9.99 5.80 4.85
C GLY A 56 -9.56 4.70 3.90
N PRO A 57 -9.18 5.02 2.66
CA PRO A 57 -8.77 4.00 1.70
C PRO A 57 -7.58 3.18 2.22
N GLN A 58 -7.68 1.88 2.09
CA GLN A 58 -6.68 0.95 2.60
C GLN A 58 -6.30 -0.06 1.52
N ALA A 59 -5.01 -0.35 1.42
CA ALA A 59 -4.51 -1.34 0.46
C ALA A 59 -4.47 -2.71 1.10
N ALA A 60 -4.91 -3.71 0.34
CA ALA A 60 -4.90 -5.11 0.76
C ALA A 60 -4.28 -5.95 -0.34
N ASN A 61 -3.72 -7.11 0.02
CA ASN A 61 -3.09 -8.03 -0.92
C ASN A 61 -2.02 -7.33 -1.78
N VAL A 62 -1.23 -6.49 -1.14
CA VAL A 62 -0.23 -5.68 -1.84
C VAL A 62 0.90 -6.57 -2.34
N THR A 63 1.23 -6.42 -3.63
CA THR A 63 2.35 -7.11 -4.24
C THR A 63 3.17 -6.11 -5.03
N VAL A 64 4.46 -6.38 -5.18
CA VAL A 64 5.34 -5.57 -6.00
C VAL A 64 5.02 -5.82 -7.47
N ALA A 65 4.81 -4.73 -8.20
CA ALA A 65 4.47 -4.83 -9.62
C ALA A 65 5.65 -5.30 -10.46
#